data_e5cf2e6e0ea1827e8f3ff1909b46536b
#
_entry.id   e5cf2e6e0ea1827e8f3ff1909b46536b
#
_cell.length_a   1.000
_cell.length_b   1.000
_cell.length_c   1.000
_cell.angle_alpha   90.00
_cell.angle_beta   90.00
_cell.angle_gamma   90.00
#
_symmetry.space_group_name_H-M   'P 1'
#
loop_
_entity.id
_entity.type
_entity.pdbx_description
1 polymer ?
#
loop_
_entity_poly.entity_id
_entity_poly.type
_entity_poly.pdbx_seq_one_letter_code
_entity_poly.pdbx_strand_id
1 'polypeptide(L)'
;MDAFYASVEQYDNPSLRGKPIAVGGSEARGVVCTASYEARKYGIRSAMSGAMAKRLCPELIFVPLRFARYREVSSQIRQIFFEYTELVEPLSLDEAYLDVTINKKNNPSATIIAQEIRQKIFEKTGLTASAGISVNKFIAKIASDFNKPNGQTTITQKEIIPFLEKMDVRKFYGIGQKTAQKMYKKGIFTGKDLLSKDLDFLQEHFGNNGFYFYQIARGIHNSPVKSFHTPKSVGVEHTFEEDIPSEIFMLQKLKIISEELSKRLENKGISGKTLTLKLKYNDFKTQTRSKTFPYFISDKNLIISIVEELLFQEKVEKSVRLLGISVSNLNINQLNIEEQKPKYIQLKFEFPDW
;
A
#
# COMPACT_ATOMS: atom_id res chain seq x y z
N MET A 1 6.44 -2.05 11.25
CA MET A 1 6.13 -2.74 12.53
C MET A 1 6.20 -4.24 12.34
N ASP A 2 6.26 -4.99 13.42
CA ASP A 2 6.32 -6.46 13.38
C ASP A 2 4.92 -7.03 13.56
N ALA A 3 4.40 -7.74 12.55
CA ALA A 3 3.05 -8.32 12.53
C ALA A 3 1.95 -7.37 13.04
N PHE A 4 1.95 -6.13 12.60
CA PHE A 4 1.30 -4.96 13.22
C PHE A 4 -0.10 -5.21 13.75
N TYR A 5 -1.07 -5.57 12.91
CA TYR A 5 -2.45 -5.78 13.39
C TYR A 5 -2.52 -6.91 14.42
N ALA A 6 -1.83 -8.02 14.17
CA ALA A 6 -1.82 -9.13 15.13
C ALA A 6 -1.16 -8.75 16.46
N SER A 7 -0.09 -7.96 16.43
CA SER A 7 0.57 -7.47 17.63
C SER A 7 -0.30 -6.49 18.43
N VAL A 8 -1.08 -5.62 17.74
CA VAL A 8 -2.08 -4.75 18.40
C VAL A 8 -3.17 -5.59 19.09
N GLU A 9 -3.67 -6.64 18.41
CA GLU A 9 -4.69 -7.51 19.00
C GLU A 9 -4.17 -8.30 20.21
N GLN A 10 -2.93 -8.81 20.16
CA GLN A 10 -2.28 -9.51 21.28
C GLN A 10 -1.93 -8.55 22.43
N TYR A 11 -1.67 -7.26 22.12
CA TYR A 11 -1.43 -6.23 23.13
C TYR A 11 -2.72 -5.87 23.88
N ASP A 12 -3.78 -5.57 23.15
CA ASP A 12 -5.08 -5.18 23.69
C ASP A 12 -5.81 -6.36 24.39
N ASN A 13 -5.59 -7.60 23.92
CA ASN A 13 -6.15 -8.82 24.52
C ASN A 13 -5.05 -9.81 24.88
N PRO A 14 -4.58 -9.81 26.14
CA PRO A 14 -3.53 -10.72 26.60
C PRO A 14 -3.85 -12.21 26.43
N SER A 15 -5.14 -12.62 26.36
CA SER A 15 -5.53 -14.02 26.15
C SER A 15 -5.14 -14.56 24.78
N LEU A 16 -4.81 -13.68 23.82
CA LEU A 16 -4.34 -14.04 22.47
C LEU A 16 -2.82 -14.20 22.38
N ARG A 17 -2.07 -13.82 23.42
CA ARG A 17 -0.60 -13.89 23.42
C ARG A 17 -0.15 -15.36 23.36
N GLY A 18 0.88 -15.60 22.56
CA GLY A 18 1.43 -16.93 22.34
C GLY A 18 0.56 -17.87 21.51
N LYS A 19 -0.62 -17.42 21.05
CA LYS A 19 -1.53 -18.22 20.23
C LYS A 19 -1.40 -17.88 18.75
N PRO A 20 -1.61 -18.84 17.84
CA PRO A 20 -1.67 -18.56 16.41
C PRO A 20 -2.96 -17.79 16.10
N ILE A 21 -2.81 -16.50 15.74
CA ILE A 21 -3.93 -15.64 15.34
C ILE A 21 -3.76 -15.12 13.93
N ALA A 22 -4.87 -14.92 13.25
CA ALA A 22 -4.94 -14.23 11.97
C ALA A 22 -5.96 -13.10 12.07
N VAL A 23 -5.54 -11.88 11.78
CA VAL A 23 -6.43 -10.72 11.74
C VAL A 23 -7.05 -10.60 10.37
N GLY A 24 -8.39 -10.44 10.32
CA GLY A 24 -9.17 -10.60 9.10
C GLY A 24 -9.25 -12.05 8.67
N GLY A 25 -9.91 -12.28 7.56
CA GLY A 25 -10.21 -13.63 7.12
C GLY A 25 -11.44 -14.20 7.80
N SER A 26 -12.03 -15.17 7.14
CA SER A 26 -13.05 -16.06 7.66
C SER A 26 -12.86 -17.39 6.95
N GLU A 27 -13.47 -18.46 7.44
CA GLU A 27 -13.38 -19.77 6.80
C GLU A 27 -13.99 -19.79 5.39
N ALA A 28 -14.98 -18.92 5.13
CA ALA A 28 -15.67 -18.89 3.85
C ALA A 28 -14.89 -18.16 2.73
N ARG A 29 -14.83 -16.83 2.78
CA ARG A 29 -14.24 -15.99 1.69
C ARG A 29 -13.23 -14.98 2.17
N GLY A 30 -12.93 -14.97 3.45
CA GLY A 30 -12.01 -14.01 4.03
C GLY A 30 -10.56 -14.25 3.62
N VAL A 31 -9.78 -13.17 3.66
CA VAL A 31 -8.34 -13.17 3.39
C VAL A 31 -7.61 -12.70 4.64
N VAL A 32 -6.56 -13.39 5.02
CA VAL A 32 -5.68 -13.00 6.14
C VAL A 32 -5.01 -11.67 5.81
N CYS A 33 -5.29 -10.63 6.60
CA CYS A 33 -4.59 -9.35 6.50
C CYS A 33 -3.21 -9.44 7.15
N THR A 34 -3.15 -9.98 8.37
CA THR A 34 -1.88 -10.16 9.10
C THR A 34 -1.96 -11.42 9.95
N ALA A 35 -0.89 -12.22 9.95
CA ALA A 35 -0.72 -13.38 10.80
C ALA A 35 0.28 -13.09 11.92
N SER A 36 0.01 -13.55 13.15
CA SER A 36 0.97 -13.50 14.27
C SER A 36 2.20 -14.36 13.97
N TYR A 37 3.28 -14.14 14.69
CA TYR A 37 4.51 -14.94 14.50
C TYR A 37 4.28 -16.41 14.84
N GLU A 38 3.41 -16.72 15.79
CA GLU A 38 2.96 -18.07 16.09
C GLU A 38 2.27 -18.71 14.89
N ALA A 39 1.33 -18.01 14.26
CA ALA A 39 0.64 -18.49 13.05
C ALA A 39 1.59 -18.64 11.85
N ARG A 40 2.60 -17.78 11.73
CA ARG A 40 3.61 -17.87 10.66
C ARG A 40 4.47 -19.14 10.72
N LYS A 41 4.62 -19.78 11.90
CA LYS A 41 5.30 -21.07 12.04
C LYS A 41 4.59 -22.19 11.28
N TYR A 42 3.27 -22.10 11.13
CA TYR A 42 2.45 -23.02 10.32
C TYR A 42 2.41 -22.63 8.82
N GLY A 43 3.20 -21.65 8.39
CA GLY A 43 3.23 -21.19 7.00
C GLY A 43 2.14 -20.17 6.64
N ILE A 44 1.33 -19.71 7.59
CA ILE A 44 0.28 -18.73 7.36
C ILE A 44 0.90 -17.35 7.05
N ARG A 45 0.39 -16.69 5.99
CA ARG A 45 0.89 -15.39 5.51
C ARG A 45 -0.27 -14.47 5.11
N SER A 46 0.00 -13.18 5.06
CA SER A 46 -0.93 -12.20 4.48
C SER A 46 -1.31 -12.59 3.04
N ALA A 47 -2.51 -12.23 2.63
CA ALA A 47 -3.16 -12.59 1.37
C ALA A 47 -3.55 -14.08 1.22
N MET A 48 -3.29 -14.94 2.19
CA MET A 48 -3.78 -16.32 2.20
C MET A 48 -5.30 -16.34 2.47
N SER A 49 -6.04 -17.25 1.81
CA SER A 49 -7.45 -17.43 2.13
C SER A 49 -7.64 -18.00 3.54
N GLY A 50 -8.72 -17.60 4.22
CA GLY A 50 -9.01 -18.09 5.57
C GLY A 50 -9.15 -19.62 5.62
N ALA A 51 -9.82 -20.22 4.62
CA ALA A 51 -9.95 -21.67 4.51
C ALA A 51 -8.59 -22.38 4.43
N MET A 52 -7.63 -21.83 3.65
CA MET A 52 -6.28 -22.41 3.58
C MET A 52 -5.52 -22.21 4.89
N ALA A 53 -5.64 -21.03 5.51
CA ALA A 53 -5.01 -20.75 6.79
C ALA A 53 -5.52 -21.71 7.89
N LYS A 54 -6.82 -21.96 7.95
CA LYS A 54 -7.44 -22.90 8.89
C LYS A 54 -7.00 -24.35 8.66
N ARG A 55 -6.81 -24.74 7.38
CA ARG A 55 -6.29 -26.07 7.04
C ARG A 55 -4.86 -26.27 7.52
N LEU A 56 -4.00 -25.23 7.42
CA LEU A 56 -2.61 -25.28 7.89
C LEU A 56 -2.49 -25.26 9.41
N CYS A 57 -3.42 -24.64 10.10
CA CYS A 57 -3.47 -24.54 11.55
C CYS A 57 -4.93 -24.64 12.03
N PRO A 58 -5.40 -25.87 12.40
CA PRO A 58 -6.77 -26.07 12.86
C PRO A 58 -7.13 -25.27 14.12
N GLU A 59 -6.16 -24.94 14.95
CA GLU A 59 -6.30 -24.12 16.16
C GLU A 59 -6.22 -22.61 15.91
N LEU A 60 -6.06 -22.17 14.64
CA LEU A 60 -5.96 -20.77 14.28
C LEU A 60 -7.19 -19.98 14.75
N ILE A 61 -6.94 -18.88 15.43
CA ILE A 61 -7.97 -17.95 15.89
C ILE A 61 -8.07 -16.81 14.90
N PHE A 62 -9.25 -16.64 14.26
CA PHE A 62 -9.52 -15.45 13.46
C PHE A 62 -9.98 -14.30 14.34
N VAL A 63 -9.38 -13.13 14.16
CA VAL A 63 -9.68 -11.91 14.90
C VAL A 63 -10.24 -10.87 13.93
N PRO A 64 -11.39 -10.24 14.24
CA PRO A 64 -11.96 -9.20 13.40
C PRO A 64 -11.04 -7.98 13.22
N LEU A 65 -11.17 -7.29 12.09
CA LEU A 65 -10.42 -6.06 11.78
C LEU A 65 -10.94 -4.88 12.61
N ARG A 66 -10.05 -4.16 13.29
CA ARG A 66 -10.35 -2.93 14.06
C ARG A 66 -9.59 -1.73 13.50
N PHE A 67 -9.88 -1.33 12.26
CA PHE A 67 -9.12 -0.27 11.56
C PHE A 67 -9.02 1.06 12.33
N ALA A 68 -10.02 1.44 13.12
CA ALA A 68 -9.97 2.64 13.95
C ALA A 68 -8.80 2.55 14.96
N ARG A 69 -8.68 1.40 15.64
CA ARG A 69 -7.60 1.15 16.60
C ARG A 69 -6.22 1.12 15.92
N TYR A 70 -6.12 0.48 14.76
CA TYR A 70 -4.84 0.45 14.02
C TYR A 70 -4.40 1.84 13.55
N ARG A 71 -5.33 2.70 13.15
CA ARG A 71 -5.02 4.11 12.80
C ARG A 71 -4.57 4.92 14.01
N GLU A 72 -5.19 4.72 15.17
CA GLU A 72 -4.80 5.36 16.43
C GLU A 72 -3.35 5.02 16.77
N VAL A 73 -3.00 3.73 16.82
CA VAL A 73 -1.62 3.28 17.10
C VAL A 73 -0.65 3.78 16.03
N SER A 74 -1.03 3.70 14.76
CA SER A 74 -0.24 4.25 13.65
C SER A 74 0.05 5.74 13.83
N SER A 75 -0.93 6.53 14.30
CA SER A 75 -0.75 7.96 14.57
C SER A 75 0.28 8.19 15.69
N GLN A 76 0.24 7.41 16.76
CA GLN A 76 1.20 7.48 17.85
C GLN A 76 2.64 7.18 17.36
N ILE A 77 2.79 6.17 16.48
CA ILE A 77 4.08 5.80 15.90
C ILE A 77 4.60 6.92 14.98
N ARG A 78 3.73 7.51 14.15
CA ARG A 78 4.11 8.62 13.27
C ARG A 78 4.56 9.86 14.04
N GLN A 79 3.94 10.16 15.19
CA GLN A 79 4.38 11.25 16.06
C GLN A 79 5.84 11.05 16.49
N ILE A 80 6.24 9.80 16.80
CA ILE A 80 7.64 9.49 17.14
C ILE A 80 8.57 9.78 15.96
N PHE A 81 8.17 9.42 14.71
CA PHE A 81 8.99 9.70 13.53
C PHE A 81 9.24 11.20 13.35
N PHE A 82 8.21 12.03 13.54
CA PHE A 82 8.31 13.49 13.42
C PHE A 82 9.18 14.15 14.52
N GLU A 83 9.53 13.44 15.60
CA GLU A 83 10.51 13.92 16.55
C GLU A 83 11.94 13.94 15.98
N TYR A 84 12.19 13.21 14.89
CA TYR A 84 13.51 13.04 14.27
C TYR A 84 13.64 13.75 12.91
N THR A 85 12.61 13.76 12.09
CA THR A 85 12.65 14.38 10.76
C THR A 85 11.25 14.78 10.27
N GLU A 86 11.17 15.80 9.39
CA GLU A 86 9.94 16.12 8.65
C GLU A 86 9.78 15.25 7.39
N LEU A 87 10.88 14.65 6.90
CA LEU A 87 10.87 13.82 5.71
C LEU A 87 10.44 12.39 6.05
N VAL A 88 9.14 12.19 6.24
CA VAL A 88 8.50 10.92 6.54
C VAL A 88 7.56 10.56 5.40
N GLU A 89 7.83 9.46 4.69
CA GLU A 89 6.99 8.90 3.62
C GLU A 89 6.25 7.66 4.12
N PRO A 90 4.97 7.75 4.49
CA PRO A 90 4.18 6.60 4.87
C PRO A 90 3.91 5.67 3.67
N LEU A 91 4.15 4.37 3.83
CA LEU A 91 3.80 3.34 2.85
C LEU A 91 2.49 2.64 3.21
N SER A 92 2.23 2.48 4.52
CA SER A 92 1.04 1.86 5.07
C SER A 92 0.72 2.46 6.45
N LEU A 93 -0.14 1.83 7.24
CA LEU A 93 -0.37 2.21 8.64
C LEU A 93 0.85 1.92 9.53
N ASP A 94 1.71 0.98 9.14
CA ASP A 94 2.79 0.45 9.96
C ASP A 94 4.19 0.54 9.34
N GLU A 95 4.29 1.13 8.16
CA GLU A 95 5.55 1.29 7.43
C GLU A 95 5.76 2.74 6.97
N ALA A 96 6.98 3.23 7.10
CA ALA A 96 7.39 4.51 6.55
C ALA A 96 8.87 4.50 6.17
N TYR A 97 9.24 5.32 5.19
CA TYR A 97 10.62 5.76 5.01
C TYR A 97 10.84 7.07 5.75
N LEU A 98 12.00 7.20 6.35
CA LEU A 98 12.47 8.42 7.01
C LEU A 98 13.79 8.81 6.37
N ASP A 99 13.90 10.06 5.91
CA ASP A 99 15.21 10.64 5.58
C ASP A 99 15.71 11.40 6.79
N VAL A 100 16.78 10.88 7.37
CA VAL A 100 17.41 11.43 8.57
C VAL A 100 18.79 12.04 8.28
N THR A 101 19.10 12.30 7.01
CA THR A 101 20.34 12.97 6.57
C THR A 101 20.52 14.30 7.29
N ILE A 102 19.46 15.10 7.31
CA ILE A 102 19.32 16.29 8.16
C ILE A 102 18.20 15.99 9.16
N ASN A 103 18.54 15.86 10.44
CA ASN A 103 17.60 15.44 11.46
C ASN A 103 17.54 16.38 12.67
N LYS A 104 16.42 16.38 13.39
CA LYS A 104 16.15 17.28 14.52
C LYS A 104 16.98 16.99 15.78
N LYS A 105 17.68 15.85 15.83
CA LYS A 105 18.51 15.45 16.97
C LYS A 105 19.98 15.79 16.77
N ASN A 106 20.35 16.32 15.60
CA ASN A 106 21.75 16.57 15.21
C ASN A 106 22.64 15.32 15.39
N ASN A 107 22.06 14.13 15.25
CA ASN A 107 22.76 12.85 15.36
C ASN A 107 23.23 12.41 13.97
N PRO A 108 24.54 12.24 13.72
CA PRO A 108 25.06 11.84 12.42
C PRO A 108 24.83 10.36 12.09
N SER A 109 24.37 9.56 13.05
CA SER A 109 24.19 8.11 12.89
C SER A 109 22.73 7.73 12.69
N ALA A 110 22.33 7.44 11.46
CA ALA A 110 21.01 6.89 11.16
C ALA A 110 20.75 5.54 11.87
N THR A 111 21.80 4.78 12.17
CA THR A 111 21.72 3.52 12.91
C THR A 111 21.28 3.75 14.37
N ILE A 112 21.85 4.75 15.04
CA ILE A 112 21.47 5.12 16.42
C ILE A 112 20.06 5.70 16.42
N ILE A 113 19.72 6.58 15.47
CA ILE A 113 18.36 7.13 15.34
C ILE A 113 17.32 6.01 15.19
N ALA A 114 17.59 5.02 14.36
CA ALA A 114 16.68 3.90 14.16
C ALA A 114 16.50 3.06 15.45
N GLN A 115 17.57 2.88 16.23
CA GLN A 115 17.52 2.21 17.52
C GLN A 115 16.66 2.98 18.52
N GLU A 116 16.85 4.29 18.64
CA GLU A 116 16.06 5.16 19.51
C GLU A 116 14.58 5.15 19.12
N ILE A 117 14.28 5.27 17.82
CA ILE A 117 12.89 5.22 17.33
C ILE A 117 12.22 3.90 17.71
N ARG A 118 12.89 2.77 17.50
CA ARG A 118 12.36 1.44 17.84
C ARG A 118 12.11 1.31 19.34
N GLN A 119 13.01 1.80 20.16
CA GLN A 119 12.88 1.81 21.61
C GLN A 119 11.69 2.67 22.06
N LYS A 120 11.55 3.89 21.54
CA LYS A 120 10.42 4.77 21.85
C LYS A 120 9.07 4.19 21.41
N ILE A 121 9.03 3.51 20.24
CA ILE A 121 7.83 2.80 19.81
C ILE A 121 7.43 1.75 20.84
N PHE A 122 8.39 0.94 21.30
CA PHE A 122 8.11 -0.09 22.30
C PHE A 122 7.65 0.53 23.63
N GLU A 123 8.32 1.54 24.12
CA GLU A 123 7.96 2.24 25.37
C GLU A 123 6.55 2.85 25.32
N LYS A 124 6.19 3.48 24.18
CA LYS A 124 4.91 4.17 24.03
C LYS A 124 3.73 3.22 23.70
N THR A 125 3.99 2.15 22.96
CA THR A 125 2.91 1.29 22.40
C THR A 125 2.97 -0.16 22.88
N GLY A 126 4.03 -0.62 23.49
CA GLY A 126 4.28 -2.02 23.82
C GLY A 126 4.55 -2.91 22.60
N LEU A 127 4.66 -2.32 21.40
CA LEU A 127 4.82 -3.05 20.14
C LEU A 127 6.26 -2.96 19.65
N THR A 128 6.73 -4.01 18.96
CA THR A 128 8.06 -4.01 18.35
C THR A 128 8.06 -3.49 16.92
N ALA A 129 9.17 -2.89 16.52
CA ALA A 129 9.45 -2.46 15.16
C ALA A 129 10.79 -2.99 14.69
N SER A 130 10.92 -3.26 13.38
CA SER A 130 12.19 -3.58 12.74
C SER A 130 12.59 -2.47 11.78
N ALA A 131 13.89 -2.18 11.70
CA ALA A 131 14.42 -1.10 10.90
C ALA A 131 15.50 -1.59 9.92
N GLY A 132 15.45 -1.06 8.70
CA GLY A 132 16.52 -1.17 7.72
C GLY A 132 17.12 0.20 7.45
N ILE A 133 18.43 0.32 7.50
CA ILE A 133 19.17 1.57 7.35
C ILE A 133 20.09 1.44 6.14
N SER A 134 19.99 2.37 5.20
CA SER A 134 20.87 2.42 4.04
C SER A 134 20.82 3.79 3.37
N VAL A 135 21.59 3.95 2.29
CA VAL A 135 21.69 5.19 1.52
C VAL A 135 20.50 5.45 0.59
N ASN A 136 19.61 4.48 0.41
CA ASN A 136 18.40 4.65 -0.40
C ASN A 136 17.24 3.78 0.09
N LYS A 137 16.02 4.14 -0.35
CA LYS A 137 14.77 3.50 0.07
C LYS A 137 14.69 2.01 -0.28
N PHE A 138 15.20 1.62 -1.45
CA PHE A 138 15.13 0.23 -1.92
C PHE A 138 15.91 -0.71 -1.00
N ILE A 139 17.14 -0.37 -0.69
CA ILE A 139 17.99 -1.18 0.20
C ILE A 139 17.47 -1.15 1.64
N ALA A 140 17.09 0.03 2.14
CA ALA A 140 16.52 0.16 3.48
C ALA A 140 15.26 -0.71 3.66
N LYS A 141 14.36 -0.76 2.66
CA LYS A 141 13.16 -1.61 2.71
C LYS A 141 13.50 -3.09 2.80
N ILE A 142 14.44 -3.58 2.01
CA ILE A 142 14.86 -4.97 2.06
C ILE A 142 15.56 -5.29 3.38
N ALA A 143 16.46 -4.40 3.82
CA ALA A 143 17.19 -4.56 5.08
C ALA A 143 16.25 -4.63 6.30
N SER A 144 15.13 -3.91 6.27
CA SER A 144 14.15 -3.93 7.37
C SER A 144 13.50 -5.30 7.60
N ASP A 145 13.48 -6.17 6.60
CA ASP A 145 12.89 -7.52 6.70
C ASP A 145 13.90 -8.59 7.10
N PHE A 146 15.21 -8.25 7.13
CA PHE A 146 16.26 -9.24 7.27
C PHE A 146 16.34 -9.86 8.68
N ASN A 147 16.18 -9.04 9.72
CA ASN A 147 16.29 -9.46 11.12
C ASN A 147 14.95 -9.34 11.88
N LYS A 148 13.79 -9.49 11.22
CA LYS A 148 12.48 -9.49 11.90
C LYS A 148 12.28 -10.75 12.75
N PRO A 149 11.60 -10.65 13.91
CA PRO A 149 11.05 -9.46 14.56
C PRO A 149 12.06 -8.70 15.42
N ASN A 150 11.73 -7.45 15.76
CA ASN A 150 12.49 -6.57 16.66
C ASN A 150 13.96 -6.44 16.28
N GLY A 151 14.23 -6.46 14.98
CA GLY A 151 15.59 -6.42 14.44
C GLY A 151 15.95 -5.10 13.79
N GLN A 152 17.24 -4.93 13.56
CA GLN A 152 17.79 -3.78 12.85
C GLN A 152 18.93 -4.25 11.94
N THR A 153 18.97 -3.72 10.73
CA THR A 153 20.01 -4.06 9.75
C THR A 153 20.49 -2.79 9.06
N THR A 154 21.78 -2.51 9.14
CA THR A 154 22.41 -1.41 8.41
C THR A 154 23.22 -1.98 7.25
N ILE A 155 22.99 -1.46 6.04
CA ILE A 155 23.73 -1.80 4.82
C ILE A 155 24.40 -0.53 4.31
N THR A 156 25.72 -0.47 4.43
CA THR A 156 26.52 0.66 3.95
C THR A 156 26.66 0.62 2.43
N GLN A 157 27.08 1.74 1.83
CA GLN A 157 27.27 1.85 0.37
C GLN A 157 28.17 0.72 -0.19
N LYS A 158 29.21 0.34 0.53
CA LYS A 158 30.15 -0.71 0.09
C LYS A 158 29.57 -2.12 0.16
N GLU A 159 28.57 -2.33 1.02
CA GLU A 159 27.95 -3.63 1.23
C GLU A 159 26.75 -3.91 0.31
N ILE A 160 26.24 -2.90 -0.41
CA ILE A 160 25.04 -3.02 -1.22
C ILE A 160 25.16 -4.16 -2.23
N ILE A 161 26.18 -4.15 -3.06
CA ILE A 161 26.33 -5.17 -4.12
C ILE A 161 26.53 -6.57 -3.54
N PRO A 162 27.45 -6.81 -2.59
CA PRO A 162 27.59 -8.11 -1.94
C PRO A 162 26.33 -8.61 -1.24
N PHE A 163 25.51 -7.69 -0.69
CA PHE A 163 24.23 -8.00 -0.05
C PHE A 163 23.18 -8.44 -1.08
N LEU A 164 23.05 -7.71 -2.18
CA LEU A 164 22.08 -8.01 -3.23
C LEU A 164 22.43 -9.28 -4.00
N GLU A 165 23.69 -9.50 -4.33
CA GLU A 165 24.13 -10.65 -5.14
C GLU A 165 23.70 -12.01 -4.57
N LYS A 166 23.71 -12.17 -3.26
CA LYS A 166 23.36 -13.43 -2.56
C LYS A 166 21.85 -13.63 -2.41
N MET A 167 21.06 -12.60 -2.71
CA MET A 167 19.63 -12.58 -2.43
C MET A 167 18.84 -13.16 -3.60
N ASP A 168 17.83 -14.00 -3.30
CA ASP A 168 16.81 -14.41 -4.27
C ASP A 168 16.06 -13.16 -4.78
N VAL A 169 15.91 -13.03 -6.11
CA VAL A 169 15.25 -11.87 -6.74
C VAL A 169 13.82 -11.65 -6.25
N ARG A 170 13.15 -12.71 -5.78
CA ARG A 170 11.81 -12.63 -5.17
C ARG A 170 11.76 -11.75 -3.90
N LYS A 171 12.90 -11.57 -3.23
CA LYS A 171 13.03 -10.72 -2.04
C LYS A 171 13.28 -9.24 -2.38
N PHE A 172 13.50 -8.93 -3.66
CA PHE A 172 13.68 -7.56 -4.09
C PHE A 172 12.35 -6.82 -4.03
N TYR A 173 12.34 -5.70 -3.35
CA TYR A 173 11.13 -4.85 -3.28
C TYR A 173 10.69 -4.43 -4.69
N GLY A 174 9.42 -4.64 -5.01
CA GLY A 174 8.89 -4.39 -6.35
C GLY A 174 8.90 -5.62 -7.29
N ILE A 175 9.56 -6.73 -6.93
CA ILE A 175 9.49 -7.99 -7.68
C ILE A 175 8.44 -8.91 -7.05
N GLY A 176 7.23 -8.89 -7.61
CA GLY A 176 6.15 -9.78 -7.20
C GLY A 176 6.33 -11.22 -7.72
N GLN A 177 5.53 -12.15 -7.20
CA GLN A 177 5.61 -13.58 -7.51
C GLN A 177 5.60 -13.88 -9.03
N LYS A 178 4.71 -13.24 -9.80
CA LYS A 178 4.63 -13.45 -11.26
C LYS A 178 5.91 -13.00 -11.98
N THR A 179 6.46 -11.85 -11.55
CA THR A 179 7.72 -11.33 -12.12
C THR A 179 8.90 -12.23 -11.75
N ALA A 180 8.99 -12.68 -10.50
CA ALA A 180 10.02 -13.62 -10.07
C ALA A 180 9.97 -14.93 -10.86
N GLN A 181 8.78 -15.50 -11.07
CA GLN A 181 8.61 -16.70 -11.90
C GLN A 181 9.07 -16.47 -13.35
N LYS A 182 8.80 -15.29 -13.91
CA LYS A 182 9.29 -14.91 -15.25
C LYS A 182 10.81 -14.79 -15.27
N MET A 183 11.42 -14.22 -14.22
CA MET A 183 12.87 -14.14 -14.04
C MET A 183 13.50 -15.53 -13.94
N TYR A 184 12.94 -16.42 -13.13
CA TYR A 184 13.43 -17.80 -13.00
C TYR A 184 13.43 -18.56 -14.33
N LYS A 185 12.38 -18.42 -15.15
CA LYS A 185 12.33 -18.99 -16.52
C LYS A 185 13.41 -18.45 -17.45
N LYS A 186 14.02 -17.31 -17.13
CA LYS A 186 15.12 -16.69 -17.87
C LYS A 186 16.49 -16.92 -17.22
N GLY A 187 16.56 -17.82 -16.22
CA GLY A 187 17.80 -18.14 -15.51
C GLY A 187 18.26 -17.06 -14.54
N ILE A 188 17.35 -16.18 -14.08
CA ILE A 188 17.63 -15.12 -13.12
C ILE A 188 17.02 -15.54 -11.79
N PHE A 189 17.82 -16.08 -10.87
CA PHE A 189 17.39 -16.57 -9.54
C PHE A 189 17.82 -15.62 -8.44
N THR A 190 19.02 -15.04 -8.57
CA THR A 190 19.66 -14.21 -7.56
C THR A 190 19.92 -12.78 -8.06
N GLY A 191 20.25 -11.88 -7.12
CA GLY A 191 20.74 -10.55 -7.48
C GLY A 191 21.96 -10.57 -8.37
N LYS A 192 22.87 -11.56 -8.20
CA LYS A 192 24.03 -11.76 -9.06
C LYS A 192 23.63 -12.06 -10.51
N ASP A 193 22.63 -12.94 -10.70
CA ASP A 193 22.14 -13.26 -12.03
C ASP A 193 21.47 -12.04 -12.66
N LEU A 194 20.72 -11.26 -11.88
CA LEU A 194 20.08 -10.03 -12.35
C LEU A 194 21.11 -8.95 -12.70
N LEU A 195 22.16 -8.80 -11.90
CA LEU A 195 23.27 -7.86 -12.12
C LEU A 195 24.03 -8.16 -13.42
N SER A 196 24.16 -9.45 -13.79
CA SER A 196 24.84 -9.89 -15.01
C SER A 196 24.10 -9.55 -16.30
N LYS A 197 22.82 -9.17 -16.23
CA LYS A 197 22.03 -8.84 -17.42
C LYS A 197 22.24 -7.38 -17.83
N ASP A 198 22.34 -7.17 -19.15
CA ASP A 198 22.37 -5.82 -19.72
C ASP A 198 20.95 -5.19 -19.75
N LEU A 199 20.92 -3.92 -20.10
CA LEU A 199 19.67 -3.17 -20.14
C LEU A 199 18.74 -3.65 -21.25
N ASP A 200 19.29 -3.96 -22.42
CA ASP A 200 18.53 -4.36 -23.60
C ASP A 200 17.79 -5.68 -23.33
N PHE A 201 18.48 -6.68 -22.77
CA PHE A 201 17.84 -7.93 -22.34
C PHE A 201 16.70 -7.69 -21.34
N LEU A 202 16.93 -6.83 -20.35
CA LEU A 202 15.91 -6.58 -19.34
C LEU A 202 14.71 -5.81 -19.90
N GLN A 203 14.92 -4.87 -20.82
CA GLN A 203 13.82 -4.14 -21.48
C GLN A 203 13.05 -5.03 -22.45
N GLU A 204 13.73 -5.87 -23.25
CA GLU A 204 13.07 -6.83 -24.14
C GLU A 204 12.14 -7.76 -23.37
N HIS A 205 12.59 -8.27 -22.21
CA HIS A 205 11.84 -9.27 -21.48
C HIS A 205 10.86 -8.72 -20.44
N PHE A 206 11.10 -7.52 -19.89
CA PHE A 206 10.30 -6.94 -18.80
C PHE A 206 9.68 -5.58 -19.15
N GLY A 207 9.85 -5.10 -20.39
CA GLY A 207 9.32 -3.84 -20.86
C GLY A 207 9.84 -2.65 -20.03
N ASN A 208 8.98 -1.70 -19.73
CA ASN A 208 9.34 -0.49 -18.96
C ASN A 208 9.97 -0.81 -17.58
N ASN A 209 9.64 -1.96 -16.99
CA ASN A 209 10.24 -2.37 -15.72
C ASN A 209 11.69 -2.85 -15.87
N GLY A 210 12.16 -3.14 -17.09
CA GLY A 210 13.54 -3.57 -17.35
C GLY A 210 14.56 -2.55 -16.86
N PHE A 211 14.32 -1.25 -17.12
CA PHE A 211 15.18 -0.17 -16.61
C PHE A 211 15.24 -0.13 -15.09
N TYR A 212 14.09 -0.27 -14.43
CA TYR A 212 14.03 -0.34 -12.97
C TYR A 212 14.82 -1.53 -12.43
N PHE A 213 14.68 -2.73 -13.02
CA PHE A 213 15.41 -3.92 -12.59
C PHE A 213 16.92 -3.79 -12.81
N TYR A 214 17.33 -3.16 -13.91
CA TYR A 214 18.73 -2.85 -14.18
C TYR A 214 19.35 -1.96 -13.10
N GLN A 215 18.61 -0.90 -12.68
CA GLN A 215 19.09 0.01 -11.65
C GLN A 215 19.15 -0.65 -10.26
N ILE A 216 18.08 -1.31 -9.83
CA ILE A 216 18.05 -1.90 -8.48
C ILE A 216 19.05 -3.04 -8.31
N ALA A 217 19.36 -3.81 -9.35
CA ALA A 217 20.43 -4.82 -9.33
C ALA A 217 21.80 -4.20 -9.03
N ARG A 218 22.02 -2.94 -9.42
CA ARG A 218 23.22 -2.14 -9.17
C ARG A 218 23.15 -1.31 -7.89
N GLY A 219 22.11 -1.53 -7.08
CA GLY A 219 21.87 -0.77 -5.85
C GLY A 219 21.47 0.68 -6.07
N ILE A 220 21.10 1.06 -7.30
CA ILE A 220 20.74 2.43 -7.67
C ILE A 220 19.24 2.65 -7.46
N HIS A 221 18.88 3.60 -6.61
CA HIS A 221 17.50 4.02 -6.39
C HIS A 221 17.46 5.48 -5.93
N ASN A 222 17.24 6.39 -6.86
CA ASN A 222 17.37 7.85 -6.64
C ASN A 222 16.05 8.54 -6.25
N SER A 223 14.99 7.77 -5.93
CA SER A 223 13.73 8.37 -5.53
C SER A 223 13.84 8.98 -4.13
N PRO A 224 13.62 10.30 -3.96
CA PRO A 224 13.66 10.92 -2.63
C PRO A 224 12.51 10.44 -1.75
N VAL A 225 12.64 10.67 -0.44
CA VAL A 225 11.54 10.50 0.52
C VAL A 225 10.52 11.61 0.29
N LYS A 226 9.24 11.25 0.08
CA LYS A 226 8.15 12.18 -0.22
C LYS A 226 7.14 12.17 0.93
N SER A 227 7.06 13.28 1.66
CA SER A 227 6.14 13.39 2.80
C SER A 227 4.66 13.42 2.40
N PHE A 228 4.36 13.66 1.12
CA PHE A 228 3.02 13.80 0.62
C PHE A 228 2.80 12.99 -0.67
N HIS A 229 1.68 12.27 -0.71
CA HIS A 229 1.20 11.55 -1.89
C HIS A 229 -0.22 12.03 -2.25
N THR A 230 -0.37 12.55 -3.45
CA THR A 230 -1.70 12.87 -4.00
C THR A 230 -2.40 11.60 -4.44
N PRO A 231 -3.58 11.26 -3.88
CA PRO A 231 -4.33 10.10 -4.34
C PRO A 231 -4.77 10.30 -5.80
N LYS A 232 -4.70 9.23 -6.59
CA LYS A 232 -5.15 9.24 -8.00
C LYS A 232 -6.62 8.90 -8.16
N SER A 233 -7.18 8.18 -7.19
CA SER A 233 -8.59 7.78 -7.15
C SER A 233 -9.06 7.57 -5.73
N VAL A 234 -10.37 7.65 -5.52
CA VAL A 234 -11.06 7.25 -4.28
C VAL A 234 -12.11 6.21 -4.67
N GLY A 235 -12.15 5.09 -3.97
CA GLY A 235 -13.10 4.02 -4.29
C GLY A 235 -13.56 3.22 -3.07
N VAL A 236 -14.64 2.49 -3.28
CA VAL A 236 -15.24 1.52 -2.34
C VAL A 236 -15.52 0.25 -3.11
N GLU A 237 -15.17 -0.90 -2.54
CA GLU A 237 -15.51 -2.20 -3.12
C GLU A 237 -15.87 -3.20 -2.03
N HIS A 238 -16.87 -4.04 -2.33
CA HIS A 238 -17.35 -5.10 -1.44
C HIS A 238 -17.25 -6.46 -2.11
N THR A 239 -16.64 -7.42 -1.43
CA THR A 239 -16.70 -8.85 -1.78
C THR A 239 -17.85 -9.46 -1.00
N PHE A 240 -18.77 -10.13 -1.67
CA PHE A 240 -19.95 -10.73 -1.07
C PHE A 240 -19.68 -12.16 -0.59
N GLU A 241 -20.39 -12.61 0.43
CA GLU A 241 -20.29 -13.99 0.94
C GLU A 241 -20.76 -15.00 -0.11
N GLU A 242 -21.83 -14.67 -0.85
CA GLU A 242 -22.33 -15.42 -1.97
C GLU A 242 -22.24 -14.60 -3.26
N ASP A 243 -22.11 -15.28 -4.41
CA ASP A 243 -22.06 -14.62 -5.71
C ASP A 243 -23.44 -14.10 -6.07
N ILE A 244 -23.52 -12.86 -6.53
CA ILE A 244 -24.77 -12.22 -6.92
C ILE A 244 -25.13 -12.59 -8.38
N PRO A 245 -26.24 -13.28 -8.61
CA PRO A 245 -26.62 -13.74 -9.96
C PRO A 245 -27.42 -12.72 -10.75
N SER A 246 -28.02 -11.71 -10.11
CA SER A 246 -29.00 -10.81 -10.71
C SER A 246 -28.55 -9.36 -10.69
N GLU A 247 -28.73 -8.65 -11.80
CA GLU A 247 -28.44 -7.21 -11.92
C GLU A 247 -29.29 -6.36 -10.96
N ILE A 248 -30.52 -6.79 -10.62
CA ILE A 248 -31.38 -6.11 -9.66
C ILE A 248 -30.72 -6.13 -8.26
N PHE A 249 -30.24 -7.29 -7.83
CA PHE A 249 -29.51 -7.39 -6.56
C PHE A 249 -28.16 -6.66 -6.60
N MET A 250 -27.47 -6.67 -7.76
CA MET A 250 -26.25 -5.85 -7.93
C MET A 250 -26.54 -4.38 -7.74
N LEU A 251 -27.62 -3.85 -8.32
CA LEU A 251 -28.04 -2.45 -8.17
C LEU A 251 -28.32 -2.08 -6.72
N GLN A 252 -28.98 -2.95 -5.94
CA GLN A 252 -29.21 -2.73 -4.51
C GLN A 252 -27.88 -2.60 -3.75
N LYS A 253 -26.90 -3.45 -4.03
CA LYS A 253 -25.56 -3.37 -3.40
C LYS A 253 -24.78 -2.14 -3.86
N LEU A 254 -24.90 -1.77 -5.14
CA LEU A 254 -24.24 -0.59 -5.70
C LEU A 254 -24.79 0.71 -5.09
N LYS A 255 -26.06 0.77 -4.72
CA LYS A 255 -26.63 1.93 -3.97
C LYS A 255 -25.92 2.12 -2.62
N ILE A 256 -25.67 1.04 -1.88
CA ILE A 256 -24.94 1.09 -0.60
C ILE A 256 -23.48 1.53 -0.83
N ILE A 257 -22.80 0.95 -1.83
CA ILE A 257 -21.41 1.30 -2.17
C ILE A 257 -21.32 2.76 -2.62
N SER A 258 -22.29 3.27 -3.37
CA SER A 258 -22.37 4.67 -3.81
C SER A 258 -22.49 5.64 -2.62
N GLU A 259 -23.31 5.29 -1.63
CA GLU A 259 -23.46 6.08 -0.40
C GLU A 259 -22.16 6.14 0.40
N GLU A 260 -21.48 5.01 0.56
CA GLU A 260 -20.18 4.95 1.23
C GLU A 260 -19.13 5.76 0.48
N LEU A 261 -19.14 5.70 -0.86
CA LEU A 261 -18.20 6.46 -1.69
C LEU A 261 -18.46 7.97 -1.58
N SER A 262 -19.71 8.42 -1.68
CA SER A 262 -20.08 9.84 -1.51
C SER A 262 -19.61 10.37 -0.17
N LYS A 263 -19.90 9.67 0.94
CA LYS A 263 -19.40 10.03 2.28
C LYS A 263 -17.87 10.12 2.36
N ARG A 264 -17.14 9.21 1.68
CA ARG A 264 -15.66 9.27 1.64
C ARG A 264 -15.15 10.48 0.88
N LEU A 265 -15.82 10.84 -0.21
CA LEU A 265 -15.48 12.02 -1.02
C LEU A 265 -15.76 13.30 -0.24
N GLU A 266 -16.91 13.42 0.37
CA GLU A 266 -17.33 14.55 1.22
C GLU A 266 -16.37 14.76 2.41
N ASN A 267 -16.08 13.71 3.17
CA ASN A 267 -15.18 13.76 4.34
C ASN A 267 -13.75 14.22 3.98
N LYS A 268 -13.35 14.08 2.72
CA LYS A 268 -12.03 14.49 2.23
C LYS A 268 -12.07 15.82 1.45
N GLY A 269 -13.24 16.37 1.17
CA GLY A 269 -13.40 17.52 0.29
C GLY A 269 -12.95 17.23 -1.16
N ILE A 270 -13.08 15.97 -1.61
CA ILE A 270 -12.56 15.51 -2.91
C ILE A 270 -13.74 15.17 -3.83
N SER A 271 -13.57 15.50 -5.10
CA SER A 271 -14.46 15.10 -6.20
C SER A 271 -13.63 14.72 -7.43
N GLY A 272 -14.21 14.01 -8.40
CA GLY A 272 -13.47 13.61 -9.59
C GLY A 272 -14.35 13.55 -10.84
N LYS A 273 -13.72 13.49 -12.00
CA LYS A 273 -14.42 13.56 -13.30
C LYS A 273 -14.71 12.21 -13.93
N THR A 274 -14.05 11.14 -13.51
CA THR A 274 -14.23 9.81 -14.09
C THR A 274 -14.78 8.85 -13.04
N LEU A 275 -15.93 8.28 -13.30
CA LEU A 275 -16.53 7.24 -12.48
C LEU A 275 -16.32 5.88 -13.15
N THR A 276 -15.87 4.90 -12.37
CA THR A 276 -15.60 3.54 -12.83
C THR A 276 -16.36 2.54 -11.97
N LEU A 277 -17.19 1.73 -12.63
CA LEU A 277 -17.80 0.53 -12.08
C LEU A 277 -16.87 -0.66 -12.30
N LYS A 278 -16.60 -1.43 -11.24
CA LYS A 278 -15.81 -2.66 -11.27
C LYS A 278 -16.70 -3.84 -10.92
N LEU A 279 -16.71 -4.84 -11.80
CA LEU A 279 -17.33 -6.13 -11.54
C LEU A 279 -16.25 -7.21 -11.53
N LYS A 280 -16.22 -8.03 -10.48
CA LYS A 280 -15.37 -9.21 -10.43
C LYS A 280 -16.25 -10.44 -10.36
N TYR A 281 -16.11 -11.31 -11.34
CA TYR A 281 -16.91 -12.50 -11.49
C TYR A 281 -16.46 -13.64 -10.56
N ASN A 282 -17.27 -14.69 -10.48
CA ASN A 282 -16.99 -15.90 -9.70
C ASN A 282 -15.71 -16.63 -10.15
N ASP A 283 -15.34 -16.51 -11.43
CA ASP A 283 -14.10 -17.02 -12.02
C ASP A 283 -12.88 -16.09 -11.82
N PHE A 284 -13.02 -15.06 -10.97
CA PHE A 284 -12.01 -14.03 -10.66
C PHE A 284 -11.64 -13.11 -11.83
N LYS A 285 -12.27 -13.23 -13.00
CA LYS A 285 -12.12 -12.22 -14.06
C LYS A 285 -12.73 -10.90 -13.61
N THR A 286 -12.08 -9.81 -14.00
CA THR A 286 -12.52 -8.45 -13.66
C THR A 286 -12.90 -7.71 -14.93
N GLN A 287 -14.07 -7.08 -14.93
CA GLN A 287 -14.53 -6.12 -15.92
C GLN A 287 -14.66 -4.74 -15.28
N THR A 288 -14.28 -3.70 -16.01
CA THR A 288 -14.49 -2.32 -15.60
C THR A 288 -15.21 -1.55 -16.68
N ARG A 289 -16.16 -0.71 -16.29
CA ARG A 289 -16.90 0.20 -17.17
C ARG A 289 -16.73 1.61 -16.61
N SER A 290 -16.37 2.58 -17.46
CA SER A 290 -16.04 3.93 -17.00
C SER A 290 -16.71 4.99 -17.86
N LYS A 291 -17.07 6.11 -17.22
CA LYS A 291 -17.57 7.30 -17.90
C LYS A 291 -16.90 8.54 -17.34
N THR A 292 -16.45 9.42 -18.23
CA THR A 292 -15.79 10.68 -17.87
C THR A 292 -16.70 11.84 -18.22
N PHE A 293 -16.77 12.83 -17.33
CA PHE A 293 -17.62 13.99 -17.41
C PHE A 293 -16.81 15.28 -17.45
N PRO A 294 -17.33 16.38 -18.01
CA PRO A 294 -16.66 17.68 -17.97
C PRO A 294 -16.69 18.32 -16.57
N TYR A 295 -17.54 17.86 -15.66
CA TYR A 295 -17.73 18.36 -14.30
C TYR A 295 -17.25 17.35 -13.26
N PHE A 296 -17.09 17.82 -12.01
CA PHE A 296 -16.68 16.99 -10.88
C PHE A 296 -17.89 16.31 -10.21
N ILE A 297 -17.73 15.07 -9.80
CA ILE A 297 -18.74 14.19 -9.21
C ILE A 297 -18.34 13.86 -7.77
N SER A 298 -19.28 14.07 -6.83
CA SER A 298 -19.20 13.62 -5.43
C SER A 298 -20.58 13.30 -4.86
N ASP A 299 -21.65 13.82 -5.50
CA ASP A 299 -23.03 13.65 -5.06
C ASP A 299 -23.51 12.20 -5.19
N LYS A 300 -24.17 11.70 -4.14
CA LYS A 300 -24.68 10.33 -4.04
C LYS A 300 -25.65 9.97 -5.16
N ASN A 301 -26.63 10.83 -5.44
CA ASN A 301 -27.69 10.52 -6.39
C ASN A 301 -27.15 10.48 -7.83
N LEU A 302 -26.23 11.39 -8.12
CA LEU A 302 -25.53 11.41 -9.42
C LEU A 302 -24.66 10.16 -9.57
N ILE A 303 -23.92 9.74 -8.53
CA ILE A 303 -23.13 8.50 -8.55
C ILE A 303 -24.03 7.31 -8.80
N ILE A 304 -25.17 7.18 -8.12
CA ILE A 304 -26.12 6.07 -8.30
C ILE A 304 -26.64 6.04 -9.73
N SER A 305 -27.08 7.15 -10.29
CA SER A 305 -27.61 7.24 -11.65
C SER A 305 -26.56 6.80 -12.70
N ILE A 306 -25.32 7.25 -12.56
CA ILE A 306 -24.24 6.89 -13.47
C ILE A 306 -23.88 5.40 -13.35
N VAL A 307 -23.84 4.87 -12.14
CA VAL A 307 -23.51 3.47 -11.87
C VAL A 307 -24.60 2.54 -12.43
N GLU A 308 -25.86 2.94 -12.33
CA GLU A 308 -26.98 2.22 -12.94
C GLU A 308 -26.85 2.18 -14.46
N GLU A 309 -26.56 3.32 -15.11
CA GLU A 309 -26.27 3.38 -16.56
C GLU A 309 -25.12 2.44 -16.94
N LEU A 310 -24.02 2.47 -16.19
CA LEU A 310 -22.85 1.62 -16.45
C LEU A 310 -23.14 0.13 -16.20
N LEU A 311 -23.99 -0.22 -15.25
CA LEU A 311 -24.38 -1.60 -14.99
C LEU A 311 -25.18 -2.18 -16.17
N PHE A 312 -26.13 -1.43 -16.68
CA PHE A 312 -27.02 -1.87 -17.77
C PHE A 312 -26.47 -1.60 -19.17
N GLN A 313 -25.28 -1.04 -19.30
CA GLN A 313 -24.63 -0.82 -20.60
C GLN A 313 -24.43 -2.13 -21.38
N GLU A 314 -24.15 -3.22 -20.69
CA GLU A 314 -24.00 -4.56 -21.22
C GLU A 314 -24.58 -5.56 -20.23
N LYS A 315 -25.23 -6.61 -20.69
CA LYS A 315 -25.76 -7.69 -19.85
C LYS A 315 -24.64 -8.37 -19.07
N VAL A 316 -24.86 -8.59 -17.78
CA VAL A 316 -23.95 -9.34 -16.91
C VAL A 316 -24.28 -10.82 -16.99
N GLU A 317 -23.47 -11.59 -17.71
CA GLU A 317 -23.75 -13.01 -17.99
C GLU A 317 -23.37 -13.96 -16.86
N LYS A 318 -22.49 -13.54 -15.96
CA LYS A 318 -21.93 -14.37 -14.89
C LYS A 318 -22.26 -13.80 -13.52
N SER A 319 -22.37 -14.67 -12.53
CA SER A 319 -22.52 -14.26 -11.14
C SER A 319 -21.32 -13.41 -10.68
N VAL A 320 -21.60 -12.35 -9.94
CA VAL A 320 -20.63 -11.37 -9.51
C VAL A 320 -20.23 -11.59 -8.05
N ARG A 321 -18.95 -11.79 -7.82
CA ARG A 321 -18.33 -11.97 -6.50
C ARG A 321 -18.04 -10.66 -5.77
N LEU A 322 -17.69 -9.60 -6.52
CA LEU A 322 -17.31 -8.30 -5.97
C LEU A 322 -17.84 -7.19 -6.86
N LEU A 323 -18.36 -6.16 -6.24
CA LEU A 323 -18.71 -4.90 -6.88
C LEU A 323 -17.88 -3.77 -6.26
N GLY A 324 -17.45 -2.83 -7.10
CA GLY A 324 -16.72 -1.65 -6.67
C GLY A 324 -17.05 -0.43 -7.51
N ILE A 325 -16.97 0.74 -6.89
CA ILE A 325 -17.11 2.03 -7.54
C ILE A 325 -15.90 2.88 -7.17
N SER A 326 -15.31 3.56 -8.14
CA SER A 326 -14.23 4.50 -7.89
C SER A 326 -14.37 5.76 -8.72
N VAL A 327 -13.89 6.86 -8.15
CA VAL A 327 -13.80 8.16 -8.81
C VAL A 327 -12.32 8.52 -8.99
N SER A 328 -11.95 8.94 -10.19
CA SER A 328 -10.59 9.36 -10.57
C SER A 328 -10.61 10.73 -11.30
N ASN A 329 -9.46 11.20 -11.77
CA ASN A 329 -9.31 12.57 -12.27
C ASN A 329 -9.78 13.59 -11.23
N LEU A 330 -9.17 13.49 -10.04
CA LEU A 330 -9.58 14.24 -8.86
C LEU A 330 -9.24 15.73 -8.96
N ASN A 331 -10.01 16.56 -8.25
CA ASN A 331 -9.85 18.02 -8.17
C ASN A 331 -8.61 18.49 -7.38
N ILE A 332 -7.89 17.57 -6.74
CA ILE A 332 -6.74 17.89 -5.87
C ILE A 332 -5.64 18.67 -6.60
N ASN A 333 -5.44 18.40 -7.89
CA ASN A 333 -4.44 19.13 -8.69
C ASN A 333 -4.85 20.60 -8.94
N GLN A 334 -6.14 20.92 -8.89
CA GLN A 334 -6.63 22.30 -9.04
C GLN A 334 -6.48 23.08 -7.73
N LEU A 335 -6.71 22.46 -6.60
CA LEU A 335 -6.51 23.07 -5.27
C LEU A 335 -5.05 23.49 -5.08
N ASN A 336 -4.09 22.66 -5.51
CA ASN A 336 -2.66 22.98 -5.44
C ASN A 336 -2.24 24.11 -6.40
N ILE A 337 -2.94 24.31 -7.52
CA ILE A 337 -2.67 25.39 -8.47
C ILE A 337 -3.23 26.73 -7.95
N GLU A 338 -4.37 26.70 -7.25
CA GLU A 338 -4.95 27.89 -6.64
C GLU A 338 -4.14 28.40 -5.44
N GLU A 339 -3.56 27.49 -4.64
CA GLU A 339 -2.64 27.85 -3.56
C GLU A 339 -1.27 28.37 -4.06
N GLN A 340 -0.87 28.02 -5.28
CA GLN A 340 0.39 28.46 -5.90
C GLN A 340 0.25 29.73 -6.76
N LYS A 341 -0.95 30.27 -6.95
CA LYS A 341 -1.10 31.56 -7.62
C LYS A 341 -0.44 32.63 -6.75
N PRO A 342 0.52 33.39 -7.31
CA PRO A 342 1.17 34.43 -6.54
C PRO A 342 0.12 35.44 -6.08
N LYS A 343 0.12 35.77 -4.79
CA LYS A 343 -0.78 36.76 -4.17
C LYS A 343 -0.55 38.17 -4.65
N TYR A 344 0.37 38.38 -5.59
CA TYR A 344 0.74 39.67 -6.09
C TYR A 344 0.55 39.73 -7.61
N ILE A 345 -0.29 40.62 -8.05
CA ILE A 345 -0.40 41.04 -9.47
C ILE A 345 0.56 42.22 -9.64
N GLN A 346 1.60 42.03 -10.43
CA GLN A 346 2.47 43.13 -10.81
C GLN A 346 1.69 44.04 -11.77
N LEU A 347 1.32 45.23 -11.31
CA LEU A 347 0.74 46.26 -12.17
C LEU A 347 1.81 46.74 -13.14
N LYS A 348 1.56 46.63 -14.45
CA LYS A 348 2.35 47.31 -15.48
C LYS A 348 1.94 48.78 -15.47
N PHE A 349 2.88 49.65 -15.21
CA PHE A 349 2.72 51.09 -15.49
C PHE A 349 3.06 51.30 -16.96
N GLU A 350 2.09 51.77 -17.75
CA GLU A 350 2.34 52.33 -19.08
C GLU A 350 2.79 53.76 -18.87
N PHE A 351 4.01 54.08 -19.26
CA PHE A 351 4.49 55.45 -19.34
C PHE A 351 4.08 56.01 -20.71
N PRO A 352 3.45 57.18 -20.79
CA PRO A 352 3.21 57.82 -22.09
C PRO A 352 4.54 58.16 -22.73
N ASP A 353 4.67 57.81 -24.03
CA ASP A 353 5.80 58.21 -24.86
C ASP A 353 5.89 59.76 -24.91
N TRP A 354 7.06 60.25 -24.60
CA TRP A 354 7.41 61.71 -24.74
C TRP A 354 7.94 62.00 -26.14
#